data_3031b648308611e66a85b85500bc77f9
#
_entry.id   3031b648308611e66a85b85500bc77f9
#
_cell.length_a   1.000
_cell.length_b   1.000
_cell.length_c   1.000
_cell.angle_alpha   90.00
_cell.angle_beta   90.00
_cell.angle_gamma   90.00
#
_symmetry.space_group_name_H-M   'P 1'
#
loop_
_entity.id
_entity.type
_entity.pdbx_description
1 polymer ?
#
loop_
_entity_poly.entity_id
_entity_poly.type
_entity_poly.pdbx_seq_one_letter_code
_entity_poly.pdbx_strand_id
1 'polypeptide(L)'
;MGGRFFKMALLSLVIMPITLMAAESTTFNTSNRLTTTSTIEWQSVEHVNEVCQQHSKQLGYAGFSYKVDACAFWKEHLFGHQCIIYTAKKTTLEILGHEIRHCFMGAFHK
;
A
#
# COMPACT_ATOMS: atom_id res chain seq x y z
N MET A 1 9.65 49.80 18.60
CA MET A 1 9.57 49.48 18.45
C MET A 1 9.63 48.52 17.74
N GLY A 2 9.51 48.50 17.31
CA GLY A 2 9.35 47.61 16.65
C GLY A 2 10.02 46.53 16.71
N GLY A 3 10.73 46.50 16.81
CA GLY A 3 11.47 45.45 16.80
C GLY A 3 10.85 44.35 17.22
N ARG A 4 10.18 44.45 17.62
CA ARG A 4 9.69 43.52 18.11
C ARG A 4 9.08 42.70 17.26
N PHE A 5 8.73 42.91 16.58
CA PHE A 5 8.05 42.15 15.89
C PHE A 5 8.75 41.31 15.08
N PHE A 6 9.47 41.41 14.81
CA PHE A 6 10.08 40.70 14.01
C PHE A 6 10.27 39.47 14.36
N LYS A 7 10.25 39.36 15.22
CA LYS A 7 10.46 38.30 15.67
C LYS A 7 9.60 37.38 15.23
N MET A 8 8.75 37.53 15.16
CA MET A 8 7.88 36.72 14.87
C MET A 8 8.03 36.08 13.72
N ALA A 9 8.38 36.54 13.07
CA ALA A 9 8.39 36.04 11.87
C ALA A 9 8.98 34.78 11.84
N LEU A 10 9.67 34.68 12.23
CA LEU A 10 10.29 33.61 12.08
C LEU A 10 9.79 32.49 12.27
N LEU A 11 9.31 32.46 12.88
CA LEU A 11 8.84 31.36 13.23
C LEU A 11 8.43 30.65 12.24
N SER A 12 8.06 31.03 11.65
CA SER A 12 7.50 30.37 10.76
C SER A 12 8.16 29.39 10.17
N LEU A 13 8.77 29.40 9.95
CA LEU A 13 9.25 28.58 9.21
C LEU A 13 9.50 27.42 9.47
N VAL A 14 9.57 27.36 10.04
CA VAL A 14 9.91 26.38 10.42
C VAL A 14 9.29 25.31 10.14
N ILE A 15 8.78 25.21 10.17
CA ILE A 15 8.05 24.31 10.03
C ILE A 15 8.15 23.38 9.12
N MET A 16 8.27 23.26 8.51
CA MET A 16 8.16 22.49 7.71
C MET A 16 8.65 21.39 7.41
N PRO A 17 9.07 21.10 7.45
CA PRO A 17 9.70 20.20 7.07
C PRO A 17 9.30 18.95 7.15
N ILE A 18 9.28 18.58 7.64
CA ILE A 18 8.84 17.49 7.88
C ILE A 18 8.46 16.62 6.99
N THR A 19 7.95 16.72 6.62
CA THR A 19 7.42 16.05 5.77
C THR A 19 8.01 15.10 5.07
N LEU A 20 8.79 15.00 5.01
CA LEU A 20 9.37 14.20 4.26
C LEU A 20 9.26 12.91 4.52
N MET A 21 8.54 12.53 5.03
CA MET A 21 8.42 11.36 5.28
C MET A 21 8.35 10.59 4.25
N ALA A 22 8.81 9.83 4.19
CA ALA A 22 8.93 8.90 3.34
C ALA A 22 7.76 8.36 2.88
N ALA A 23 7.15 8.86 2.19
CA ALA A 23 5.97 8.29 1.73
C ALA A 23 6.24 7.49 0.51
N GLU A 24 5.40 6.57 0.26
CA GLU A 24 5.44 5.87 -0.98
C GLU A 24 5.17 6.87 -2.09
N SER A 25 5.78 6.71 -3.22
CA SER A 25 5.57 7.58 -4.33
C SER A 25 4.10 7.62 -4.72
N THR A 26 3.61 8.79 -5.08
CA THR A 26 2.24 8.93 -5.54
C THR A 26 2.10 8.63 -7.01
N THR A 27 3.19 8.33 -7.70
CA THR A 27 3.13 7.97 -9.12
C THR A 27 3.85 6.65 -9.33
N PHE A 28 3.54 5.98 -10.42
CA PHE A 28 4.29 4.80 -10.78
C PHE A 28 4.30 4.67 -12.29
N ASN A 29 5.25 3.91 -12.77
CA ASN A 29 5.42 3.72 -14.19
C ASN A 29 4.48 2.63 -14.67
N THR A 30 3.51 2.99 -15.47
CA THR A 30 2.51 2.04 -15.91
C THR A 30 3.02 1.11 -16.99
N SER A 31 4.22 1.32 -17.51
CA SER A 31 4.75 0.43 -18.53
C SER A 31 5.18 -0.92 -17.96
N ASN A 32 5.26 -1.04 -16.63
CA ASN A 32 5.66 -2.30 -16.02
C ASN A 32 4.48 -3.15 -15.57
N ARG A 33 3.31 -2.88 -16.06
CA ARG A 33 2.16 -3.66 -15.65
C ARG A 33 2.22 -5.07 -16.21
N LEU A 34 1.81 -6.04 -15.42
CA LEU A 34 1.63 -7.40 -15.89
C LEU A 34 0.36 -7.52 -16.72
N THR A 35 -0.63 -6.70 -16.42
CA THR A 35 -1.90 -6.76 -17.10
C THR A 35 -2.54 -5.39 -17.07
N THR A 36 -3.46 -5.15 -17.98
CA THR A 36 -4.25 -3.93 -17.96
C THR A 36 -5.64 -4.17 -17.39
N THR A 37 -6.00 -5.43 -17.11
CA THR A 37 -7.30 -5.74 -16.53
C THR A 37 -7.13 -6.81 -15.48
N SER A 38 -7.91 -6.71 -14.42
CA SER A 38 -7.86 -7.68 -13.36
C SER A 38 -9.21 -7.69 -12.66
N THR A 39 -9.66 -8.88 -12.29
CA THR A 39 -10.82 -9.01 -11.44
C THR A 39 -10.32 -8.97 -10.00
N ILE A 40 -10.80 -8.01 -9.24
CA ILE A 40 -10.31 -7.78 -7.89
C ILE A 40 -11.41 -8.10 -6.91
N GLU A 41 -11.11 -8.95 -5.95
CA GLU A 41 -11.97 -9.20 -4.81
C GLU A 41 -11.31 -8.57 -3.59
N TRP A 42 -12.03 -7.73 -2.89
CA TRP A 42 -11.50 -7.06 -1.71
C TRP A 42 -12.28 -7.52 -0.51
N GLN A 43 -11.59 -8.06 0.47
CA GLN A 43 -12.20 -8.49 1.72
C GLN A 43 -11.55 -7.73 2.87
N SER A 44 -12.38 -7.08 3.68
CA SER A 44 -11.89 -6.48 4.91
C SER A 44 -12.16 -7.47 6.02
N VAL A 45 -11.16 -7.73 6.83
CA VAL A 45 -11.21 -8.81 7.81
C VAL A 45 -10.75 -8.30 9.17
N GLU A 46 -11.12 -9.06 10.20
CA GLU A 46 -10.81 -8.65 11.54
C GLU A 46 -9.33 -8.90 11.88
N HIS A 47 -8.78 -10.03 11.48
CA HIS A 47 -7.43 -10.42 11.82
C HIS A 47 -6.63 -10.57 10.53
N VAL A 48 -6.27 -9.43 9.94
CA VAL A 48 -5.72 -9.42 8.59
C VAL A 48 -4.39 -10.16 8.52
N ASN A 49 -3.54 -10.04 9.54
CA ASN A 49 -2.27 -10.73 9.49
C ASN A 49 -2.46 -12.25 9.43
N GLU A 50 -3.35 -12.78 10.26
CA GLU A 50 -3.60 -14.21 10.26
C GLU A 50 -4.18 -14.68 8.94
N VAL A 51 -5.12 -13.92 8.38
CA VAL A 51 -5.72 -14.29 7.12
C VAL A 51 -4.67 -14.30 6.02
N CYS A 52 -3.81 -13.29 5.99
CA CYS A 52 -2.77 -13.19 4.98
C CYS A 52 -1.77 -14.32 5.11
N GLN A 53 -1.34 -14.63 6.34
CA GLN A 53 -0.39 -15.71 6.57
C GLN A 53 -0.99 -17.05 6.12
N GLN A 54 -2.25 -17.28 6.48
CA GLN A 54 -2.86 -18.56 6.19
C GLN A 54 -3.11 -18.72 4.68
N HIS A 55 -3.56 -17.67 4.01
CA HIS A 55 -3.80 -17.74 2.57
C HIS A 55 -2.50 -18.01 1.82
N SER A 56 -1.41 -17.35 2.25
CA SER A 56 -0.10 -17.58 1.66
C SER A 56 0.29 -19.05 1.78
N LYS A 57 0.09 -19.65 2.96
CA LYS A 57 0.44 -21.04 3.17
C LYS A 57 -0.45 -21.98 2.37
N GLN A 58 -1.71 -21.63 2.20
CA GLN A 58 -2.61 -22.46 1.40
C GLN A 58 -2.20 -22.49 -0.06
N LEU A 59 -1.54 -21.43 -0.52
CA LEU A 59 -1.04 -21.39 -1.88
C LEU A 59 0.33 -22.04 -2.04
N GLY A 60 0.88 -22.58 -0.95
CA GLY A 60 2.16 -23.27 -1.02
C GLY A 60 3.37 -22.43 -0.65
N TYR A 61 3.15 -21.21 -0.18
CA TYR A 61 4.26 -20.36 0.25
C TYR A 61 4.47 -20.51 1.75
N ALA A 62 5.53 -19.93 2.25
CA ALA A 62 5.87 -20.05 3.66
C ALA A 62 5.16 -19.06 4.57
N GLY A 63 4.37 -18.18 3.99
CA GLY A 63 3.80 -17.08 4.74
C GLY A 63 4.70 -15.86 4.61
N PHE A 64 4.41 -14.85 5.41
CA PHE A 64 5.24 -13.65 5.44
C PHE A 64 6.13 -13.73 6.67
N SER A 65 7.35 -13.25 6.55
CA SER A 65 8.29 -13.31 7.66
C SER A 65 8.06 -12.19 8.66
N TYR A 66 7.07 -11.36 8.45
CA TYR A 66 6.75 -10.24 9.32
C TYR A 66 5.26 -10.08 9.38
N LYS A 67 4.78 -9.30 10.35
CA LYS A 67 3.36 -9.03 10.49
C LYS A 67 2.95 -8.07 9.38
N VAL A 68 1.85 -8.38 8.72
CA VAL A 68 1.37 -7.56 7.62
C VAL A 68 0.05 -6.90 7.98
N ASP A 69 -0.18 -5.72 7.42
CA ASP A 69 -1.40 -4.96 7.64
C ASP A 69 -2.37 -5.13 6.47
N ALA A 70 -1.93 -5.72 5.40
CA ALA A 70 -2.75 -5.99 4.22
C ALA A 70 -1.94 -6.89 3.31
N CYS A 71 -2.60 -7.54 2.37
CA CYS A 71 -1.89 -8.39 1.41
C CYS A 71 -2.73 -8.54 0.15
N ALA A 72 -2.07 -8.97 -0.91
CA ALA A 72 -2.72 -9.25 -2.19
C ALA A 72 -2.15 -10.54 -2.74
N PHE A 73 -3.02 -11.32 -3.35
CA PHE A 73 -2.62 -12.54 -4.04
C PHE A 73 -3.21 -12.47 -5.43
N TRP A 74 -2.40 -12.77 -6.44
CA TRP A 74 -2.83 -12.64 -7.83
C TRP A 74 -2.40 -13.86 -8.60
N LYS A 75 -3.14 -14.13 -9.68
CA LYS A 75 -2.75 -15.20 -10.58
C LYS A 75 -3.34 -14.92 -11.94
N GLU A 76 -2.67 -15.41 -12.96
CA GLU A 76 -3.21 -15.37 -14.29
C GLU A 76 -4.23 -16.48 -14.42
N HIS A 77 -5.24 -16.19 -15.16
CA HIS A 77 -6.31 -17.13 -15.35
C HIS A 77 -6.61 -17.21 -16.83
N LEU A 78 -7.21 -18.31 -17.24
CA LEU A 78 -7.52 -18.48 -18.65
C LEU A 78 -8.37 -17.34 -19.17
N PHE A 79 -9.27 -16.83 -18.35
CA PHE A 79 -10.16 -15.77 -18.75
C PHE A 79 -9.81 -14.42 -18.14
N GLY A 80 -8.58 -14.25 -17.74
CA GLY A 80 -8.16 -12.97 -17.21
C GLY A 80 -7.35 -13.12 -15.95
N HIS A 81 -6.96 -11.97 -15.44
CA HIS A 81 -6.14 -11.89 -14.25
C HIS A 81 -7.05 -11.76 -13.04
N GLN A 82 -6.78 -12.49 -12.01
CA GLN A 82 -7.57 -12.45 -10.77
C GLN A 82 -6.70 -12.09 -9.60
N CYS A 83 -7.26 -11.30 -8.70
CA CYS A 83 -6.52 -10.79 -7.56
C CYS A 83 -7.47 -10.72 -6.37
N ILE A 84 -6.99 -11.12 -5.20
CA ILE A 84 -7.74 -10.94 -3.97
C ILE A 84 -6.91 -10.11 -3.03
N ILE A 85 -7.55 -9.13 -2.39
CA ILE A 85 -6.92 -8.23 -1.46
C ILE A 85 -7.58 -8.40 -0.11
N TYR A 86 -6.75 -8.50 0.94
CA TYR A 86 -7.25 -8.49 2.31
C TYR A 86 -6.72 -7.25 3.01
N THR A 87 -7.62 -6.52 3.67
CA THR A 87 -7.23 -5.39 4.50
C THR A 87 -7.91 -5.51 5.86
N ALA A 88 -7.44 -4.72 6.81
CA ALA A 88 -8.15 -4.57 8.07
C ALA A 88 -9.45 -3.83 7.83
N LYS A 89 -10.35 -3.89 8.81
CA LYS A 89 -11.61 -3.19 8.71
C LYS A 89 -11.40 -1.70 8.59
N LYS A 90 -10.42 -1.16 9.31
CA LYS A 90 -10.01 0.21 9.14
C LYS A 90 -8.70 0.19 8.41
N THR A 91 -8.68 0.72 7.22
CA THR A 91 -7.47 0.79 6.41
C THR A 91 -7.40 2.16 5.79
N THR A 92 -6.32 2.45 5.08
CA THR A 92 -6.13 3.74 4.43
C THR A 92 -6.18 3.55 2.93
N LEU A 93 -6.43 4.65 2.23
CA LEU A 93 -6.39 4.61 0.78
C LEU A 93 -4.99 4.27 0.30
N GLU A 94 -3.98 4.68 1.04
CA GLU A 94 -2.61 4.37 0.68
C GLU A 94 -2.34 2.88 0.75
N ILE A 95 -2.78 2.22 1.81
CA ILE A 95 -2.60 0.78 1.95
C ILE A 95 -3.39 0.05 0.88
N LEU A 96 -4.64 0.44 0.67
CA LEU A 96 -5.46 -0.21 -0.33
C LEU A 96 -4.87 -0.01 -1.72
N GLY A 97 -4.42 1.20 -2.03
CA GLY A 97 -3.80 1.48 -3.31
C GLY A 97 -2.54 0.66 -3.54
N HIS A 98 -1.75 0.46 -2.48
CA HIS A 98 -0.56 -0.38 -2.56
C HIS A 98 -0.94 -1.81 -2.95
N GLU A 99 -1.99 -2.36 -2.34
CA GLU A 99 -2.39 -3.72 -2.64
C GLU A 99 -3.00 -3.83 -4.03
N ILE A 100 -3.77 -2.82 -4.45
CA ILE A 100 -4.31 -2.80 -5.80
C ILE A 100 -3.18 -2.79 -6.83
N ARG A 101 -2.10 -2.10 -6.53
CA ARG A 101 -0.96 -2.06 -7.44
C ARG A 101 -0.39 -3.45 -7.66
N HIS A 102 -0.38 -4.28 -6.63
CA HIS A 102 0.05 -5.67 -6.79
C HIS A 102 -0.82 -6.42 -7.79
N CYS A 103 -2.10 -6.09 -7.86
CA CYS A 103 -3.00 -6.78 -8.79
C CYS A 103 -2.63 -6.54 -10.25
N PHE A 104 -1.94 -5.44 -10.54
CA PHE A 104 -1.57 -5.12 -11.91
C PHE A 104 -0.08 -5.24 -12.17
N MET A 105 0.74 -5.15 -11.16
CA MET A 105 2.18 -5.14 -11.32
C MET A 105 2.89 -6.32 -10.68
N GLY A 106 2.17 -7.13 -9.89
CA GLY A 106 2.79 -8.26 -9.24
C GLY A 106 3.71 -7.83 -8.11
N ALA A 107 4.80 -8.54 -7.92
CA ALA A 107 5.73 -8.26 -6.84
C ALA A 107 6.64 -7.12 -7.27
N PHE A 108 6.23 -5.90 -7.01
CA PHE A 108 6.94 -4.73 -7.50
C PHE A 108 7.94 -4.14 -6.51
N HIS A 109 7.88 -4.50 -5.25
CA HIS A 109 8.91 -3.96 -4.35
C HIS A 109 10.13 -4.87 -4.33
N LYS A 110 11.20 -4.26 -3.92
CA LYS A 110 12.44 -4.96 -3.97
C LYS A 110 12.86 -5.46 -2.64
#